data_7695cd330039b952662c64d710fb04a6
#
_entry.id   7695cd330039b952662c64d710fb04a6
#
_cell.length_a   1.000
_cell.length_b   1.000
_cell.length_c   1.000
_cell.angle_alpha   90.00
_cell.angle_beta   90.00
_cell.angle_gamma   90.00
#
_symmetry.space_group_name_H-M   'P 1'
#
loop_
_entity.id
_entity.type
_entity.pdbx_description
1 polymer ?
#
loop_
_entity_poly.entity_id
_entity_poly.type
_entity_poly.pdbx_seq_one_letter_code
_entity_poly.pdbx_strand_id
1 'polypeptide(L)'
;AFLSVNKKARVFAQRAAFGPLYGLDEGQPPRFVGLDIALASHPQVRLLDGEYAIDEHLYLFPWVSAEGAATPSNRSLMEEMDGEMVRDRLMHEQSLIIREGDKRFLVAGCAHNGIAAILDRFREIEGRSPDAVLSGFHLSGPGTSAAPPDEALSALAARLSAHHATYYTGHCTGQSAYERLSELLPGRMGHLSAGLSFSL
;
A
#
# COMPACT_ATOMS: atom_id res chain seq x y z
N ALA A 1 -1.86 -15.44 14.56
CA ALA A 1 -3.06 -16.21 14.24
C ALA A 1 -2.93 -17.00 12.93
N PHE A 2 -2.67 -16.38 11.74
CA PHE A 2 -2.65 -17.11 10.46
C PHE A 2 -1.63 -18.27 10.45
N LEU A 3 -0.38 -18.04 10.81
CA LEU A 3 0.68 -19.06 10.83
C LEU A 3 0.48 -20.14 11.91
N SER A 4 -0.39 -19.91 12.89
CA SER A 4 -0.71 -20.94 13.88
C SER A 4 -1.62 -22.05 13.32
N VAL A 5 -2.42 -21.73 12.30
CA VAL A 5 -3.37 -22.65 11.67
C VAL A 5 -2.94 -23.12 10.29
N ASN A 6 -2.33 -22.26 9.49
CA ASN A 6 -1.83 -22.59 8.16
C ASN A 6 -0.34 -22.98 8.22
N LYS A 7 -0.05 -24.26 8.00
CA LYS A 7 1.32 -24.81 8.04
C LYS A 7 1.98 -24.93 6.66
N LYS A 8 1.33 -24.48 5.60
CA LYS A 8 1.80 -24.64 4.22
C LYS A 8 2.15 -23.33 3.54
N ALA A 9 1.40 -22.25 3.84
CA ALA A 9 1.60 -20.96 3.19
C ALA A 9 2.99 -20.40 3.50
N ARG A 10 3.65 -19.84 2.50
CA ARG A 10 4.83 -19.00 2.67
C ARG A 10 4.39 -17.55 2.84
N VAL A 11 5.08 -16.83 3.69
CA VAL A 11 4.88 -15.39 3.92
C VAL A 11 6.14 -14.67 3.44
N PHE A 12 5.96 -13.67 2.60
CA PHE A 12 7.04 -12.83 2.09
C PHE A 12 6.90 -11.44 2.69
N ALA A 13 7.93 -10.93 3.30
CA ALA A 13 7.93 -9.59 3.90
C ALA A 13 9.27 -8.89 3.70
N GLN A 14 9.25 -7.60 3.44
CA GLN A 14 10.48 -6.81 3.48
C GLN A 14 11.07 -6.87 4.88
N ARG A 15 12.39 -7.03 5.00
CA ARG A 15 13.09 -7.07 6.29
C ARG A 15 12.79 -5.82 7.13
N ALA A 16 12.67 -4.67 6.48
CA ALA A 16 12.33 -3.41 7.13
C ALA A 16 10.99 -3.42 7.88
N ALA A 17 10.05 -4.33 7.52
CA ALA A 17 8.77 -4.46 8.23
C ALA A 17 8.91 -4.98 9.66
N PHE A 18 10.06 -5.54 10.01
CA PHE A 18 10.40 -5.99 11.36
C PHE A 18 11.22 -4.97 12.14
N GLY A 19 11.36 -3.78 11.59
CA GLY A 19 12.04 -2.65 12.23
C GLY A 19 11.22 -2.01 13.34
N PRO A 20 11.82 -1.07 14.08
CA PRO A 20 11.18 -0.32 15.14
C PRO A 20 10.27 0.78 14.56
N LEU A 21 9.09 0.37 14.07
CA LEU A 21 8.10 1.23 13.44
C LEU A 21 7.02 1.62 14.43
N TYR A 22 6.64 2.90 14.44
CA TYR A 22 5.70 3.46 15.41
C TYR A 22 4.65 4.36 14.75
N GLY A 23 3.44 4.35 15.33
CA GLY A 23 2.42 5.35 15.10
C GLY A 23 2.42 6.37 16.25
N LEU A 24 2.36 7.66 15.91
CA LEU A 24 2.23 8.75 16.87
C LEU A 24 0.83 9.35 16.77
N ASP A 25 0.01 9.14 17.80
CA ASP A 25 -1.26 9.83 17.95
C ASP A 25 -1.08 11.01 18.92
N GLU A 26 -1.72 12.15 18.62
CA GLU A 26 -1.58 13.38 19.42
C GLU A 26 -1.92 13.12 20.89
N GLY A 27 -1.00 13.48 21.80
CA GLY A 27 -1.18 13.30 23.23
C GLY A 27 -1.05 11.85 23.74
N GLN A 28 -0.67 10.92 22.89
CA GLN A 28 -0.46 9.52 23.26
C GLN A 28 1.03 9.14 23.14
N PRO A 29 1.50 8.17 23.91
CA PRO A 29 2.84 7.62 23.72
C PRO A 29 2.95 6.91 22.37
N PRO A 30 4.17 6.83 21.80
CA PRO A 30 4.41 6.07 20.57
C PRO A 30 3.88 4.65 20.67
N ARG A 31 3.10 4.23 19.69
CA ARG A 31 2.55 2.87 19.61
C ARG A 31 3.32 2.07 18.57
N PHE A 32 3.94 0.97 18.98
CA PHE A 32 4.61 0.06 18.05
C PHE A 32 3.62 -0.50 17.03
N VAL A 33 3.97 -0.39 15.75
CA VAL A 33 3.16 -0.84 14.60
C VAL A 33 3.91 -1.77 13.64
N GLY A 34 5.19 -2.06 13.93
CA GLY A 34 5.98 -3.03 13.19
C GLY A 34 5.48 -4.47 13.38
N LEU A 35 6.04 -5.39 12.61
CA LEU A 35 5.79 -6.81 12.79
C LEU A 35 6.54 -7.36 14.02
N ASP A 36 5.94 -8.34 14.69
CA ASP A 36 6.61 -9.05 15.78
C ASP A 36 7.92 -9.68 15.27
N ILE A 37 9.05 -9.25 15.83
CA ILE A 37 10.39 -9.71 15.45
C ILE A 37 10.55 -11.23 15.54
N ALA A 38 9.80 -11.90 16.44
CA ALA A 38 9.82 -13.35 16.55
C ALA A 38 9.36 -14.06 15.27
N LEU A 39 8.52 -13.40 14.47
CA LEU A 39 8.08 -13.94 13.19
C LEU A 39 9.17 -13.92 12.12
N ALA A 40 10.19 -13.07 12.24
CA ALA A 40 11.30 -13.02 11.30
C ALA A 40 12.08 -14.35 11.20
N SER A 41 12.09 -15.12 12.30
CA SER A 41 12.72 -16.44 12.36
C SER A 41 11.76 -17.61 12.09
N HIS A 42 10.48 -17.31 11.76
CA HIS A 42 9.49 -18.37 11.53
C HIS A 42 9.79 -19.11 10.21
N PRO A 43 9.77 -20.45 10.16
CA PRO A 43 10.18 -21.24 8.98
C PRO A 43 9.36 -20.98 7.72
N GLN A 44 8.15 -20.45 7.85
CA GLN A 44 7.28 -20.06 6.73
C GLN A 44 7.52 -18.62 6.27
N VAL A 45 8.29 -17.81 6.99
CA VAL A 45 8.56 -16.41 6.65
C VAL A 45 9.85 -16.31 5.85
N ARG A 46 9.77 -15.67 4.70
CA ARG A 46 10.92 -15.31 3.88
C ARG A 46 11.10 -13.80 3.92
N LEU A 47 12.22 -13.37 4.47
CA LEU A 47 12.61 -11.98 4.49
C LEU A 47 13.16 -11.58 3.11
N LEU A 48 12.73 -10.42 2.64
CA LEU A 48 13.16 -9.83 1.38
C LEU A 48 13.92 -8.53 1.64
N ASP A 49 14.88 -8.24 0.78
CA ASP A 49 15.67 -7.00 0.79
C ASP A 49 15.54 -6.28 -0.56
N GLY A 50 14.36 -6.34 -1.18
CA GLY A 50 14.08 -5.73 -2.48
C GLY A 50 13.02 -6.47 -3.27
N GLU A 51 13.10 -6.33 -4.59
CA GLU A 51 12.20 -6.99 -5.52
C GLU A 51 12.38 -8.51 -5.51
N TYR A 52 11.29 -9.24 -5.71
CA TYR A 52 11.32 -10.70 -5.66
C TYR A 52 10.27 -11.35 -6.57
N ALA A 53 10.74 -12.15 -7.55
CA ALA A 53 9.87 -13.04 -8.31
C ALA A 53 9.55 -14.28 -7.47
N ILE A 54 8.28 -14.43 -7.08
CA ILE A 54 7.80 -15.64 -6.39
C ILE A 54 7.76 -16.80 -7.40
N ASP A 55 7.20 -16.52 -8.58
CA ASP A 55 7.14 -17.39 -9.75
C ASP A 55 6.93 -16.52 -11.01
N GLU A 56 6.54 -17.12 -12.13
CA GLU A 56 6.29 -16.43 -13.40
C GLU A 56 5.05 -15.51 -13.36
N HIS A 57 4.12 -15.77 -12.42
CA HIS A 57 2.86 -15.04 -12.29
C HIS A 57 2.89 -13.98 -11.19
N LEU A 58 3.71 -14.16 -10.16
CA LEU A 58 3.70 -13.37 -8.94
C LEU A 58 5.04 -12.66 -8.71
N TYR A 59 5.01 -11.35 -8.66
CA TYR A 59 6.18 -10.51 -8.47
C TYR A 59 5.96 -9.46 -7.40
N LEU A 60 6.83 -9.43 -6.40
CA LEU A 60 6.84 -8.45 -5.32
C LEU A 60 7.85 -7.34 -5.60
N PHE A 61 7.44 -6.12 -5.38
CA PHE A 61 8.34 -4.97 -5.44
C PHE A 61 8.08 -4.00 -4.29
N PRO A 62 9.11 -3.57 -3.55
CA PRO A 62 9.04 -2.41 -2.68
C PRO A 62 9.21 -1.15 -3.54
N TRP A 63 8.61 -0.06 -3.09
CA TRP A 63 8.84 1.24 -3.70
C TRP A 63 8.86 2.32 -2.63
N VAL A 64 9.89 3.15 -2.65
CA VAL A 64 10.00 4.32 -1.78
C VAL A 64 9.96 5.56 -2.66
N SER A 65 9.05 6.45 -2.37
CA SER A 65 8.88 7.69 -3.14
C SER A 65 8.93 8.92 -2.24
N ALA A 66 9.39 10.04 -2.81
CA ALA A 66 9.31 11.32 -2.14
C ALA A 66 7.86 11.76 -1.85
N GLU A 67 6.89 11.26 -2.61
CA GLU A 67 5.46 11.54 -2.41
C GLU A 67 4.96 10.94 -1.10
N GLY A 68 5.38 9.70 -0.76
CA GLY A 68 5.04 9.08 0.51
C GLY A 68 5.47 9.94 1.69
N ALA A 69 6.69 10.45 1.68
CA ALA A 69 7.19 11.33 2.72
C ALA A 69 6.40 12.65 2.82
N ALA A 70 5.84 13.15 1.72
CA ALA A 70 5.05 14.38 1.68
C ALA A 70 3.57 14.19 2.02
N THR A 71 3.07 12.95 2.03
CA THR A 71 1.65 12.64 2.27
C THR A 71 1.23 13.03 3.70
N PRO A 72 0.21 13.90 3.89
CA PRO A 72 -0.19 14.35 5.22
C PRO A 72 -0.58 13.23 6.18
N SER A 73 -1.23 12.18 5.70
CA SER A 73 -1.65 11.03 6.50
C SER A 73 -0.48 10.18 7.02
N ASN A 74 0.73 10.31 6.43
CA ASN A 74 1.94 9.65 6.92
C ASN A 74 2.62 10.41 8.07
N ARG A 75 2.11 11.59 8.48
CA ARG A 75 2.78 12.41 9.51
C ARG A 75 2.92 11.73 10.86
N SER A 76 2.03 10.80 11.16
CA SER A 76 2.05 10.01 12.39
C SER A 76 2.93 8.75 12.30
N LEU A 77 3.46 8.42 11.12
CA LEU A 77 4.30 7.23 10.95
C LEU A 77 5.76 7.59 11.21
N MET A 78 6.37 6.86 12.13
CA MET A 78 7.74 7.08 12.60
C MET A 78 8.52 5.78 12.62
N GLU A 79 9.83 5.90 12.51
CA GLU A 79 10.77 4.82 12.80
C GLU A 79 11.82 5.29 13.82
N GLU A 80 12.34 4.36 14.61
CA GLU A 80 13.44 4.66 15.53
C GLU A 80 14.77 4.37 14.82
N MET A 81 15.64 5.37 14.77
CA MET A 81 16.99 5.27 14.22
C MET A 81 17.97 5.85 15.23
N ASP A 82 18.96 5.08 15.62
CA ASP A 82 20.01 5.50 16.56
C ASP A 82 19.48 6.08 17.89
N GLY A 83 18.31 5.56 18.34
CA GLY A 83 17.63 6.01 19.55
C GLY A 83 16.77 7.29 19.39
N GLU A 84 16.62 7.78 18.18
CA GLU A 84 15.78 8.93 17.88
C GLU A 84 14.58 8.54 17.01
N MET A 85 13.43 9.18 17.28
CA MET A 85 12.23 9.02 16.48
C MET A 85 12.29 9.92 15.27
N VAL A 86 12.40 9.33 14.08
CA VAL A 86 12.43 10.03 12.80
C VAL A 86 11.21 9.66 11.97
N ARG A 87 10.94 10.41 10.91
CA ARG A 87 9.89 10.05 9.95
C ARG A 87 10.16 8.69 9.35
N ASP A 88 9.11 7.86 9.30
CA ASP A 88 9.17 6.56 8.64
C ASP A 88 9.53 6.75 7.14
N ARG A 89 10.58 6.08 6.70
CA ARG A 89 11.03 6.08 5.31
C ARG A 89 10.23 5.15 4.41
N LEU A 90 9.23 4.44 4.99
CA LEU A 90 8.31 3.54 4.29
C LEU A 90 9.01 2.38 3.54
N MET A 91 10.22 2.02 3.99
CA MET A 91 11.02 0.94 3.41
C MET A 91 10.39 -0.45 3.57
N HIS A 92 9.41 -0.57 4.45
CA HIS A 92 8.70 -1.80 4.77
C HIS A 92 7.56 -2.12 3.80
N GLU A 93 7.08 -1.12 3.04
CA GLU A 93 5.96 -1.30 2.11
C GLU A 93 6.38 -2.08 0.88
N GLN A 94 5.50 -2.98 0.44
CA GLN A 94 5.67 -3.73 -0.80
C GLN A 94 4.34 -3.91 -1.51
N SER A 95 4.41 -4.03 -2.83
CA SER A 95 3.27 -4.28 -3.70
C SER A 95 3.44 -5.59 -4.45
N LEU A 96 2.34 -6.19 -4.87
CA LEU A 96 2.31 -7.45 -5.63
C LEU A 96 1.77 -7.20 -7.03
N ILE A 97 2.51 -7.66 -8.02
CA ILE A 97 2.03 -7.83 -9.39
C ILE A 97 1.52 -9.25 -9.55
N ILE A 98 0.32 -9.39 -10.11
CA ILE A 98 -0.23 -10.69 -10.53
C ILE A 98 -0.38 -10.65 -12.05
N ARG A 99 0.20 -11.67 -12.71
CA ARG A 99 0.14 -11.87 -14.16
C ARG A 99 -0.71 -13.08 -14.46
N GLU A 100 -1.81 -12.90 -15.16
CA GLU A 100 -2.70 -13.98 -15.59
C GLU A 100 -3.05 -13.81 -17.06
N GLY A 101 -2.50 -14.67 -17.90
CA GLY A 101 -2.59 -14.49 -19.35
C GLY A 101 -2.04 -13.14 -19.81
N ASP A 102 -2.87 -12.37 -20.49
CA ASP A 102 -2.57 -10.99 -20.89
C ASP A 102 -2.96 -9.95 -19.85
N LYS A 103 -3.58 -10.34 -18.74
CA LYS A 103 -4.03 -9.45 -17.67
C LYS A 103 -2.93 -9.18 -16.64
N ARG A 104 -2.96 -7.97 -16.09
CA ARG A 104 -2.02 -7.49 -15.06
C ARG A 104 -2.78 -6.84 -13.93
N PHE A 105 -2.51 -7.28 -12.71
CA PHE A 105 -3.13 -6.76 -11.51
C PHE A 105 -2.07 -6.19 -10.58
N LEU A 106 -2.39 -5.06 -9.96
CA LEU A 106 -1.61 -4.49 -8.88
C LEU A 106 -2.38 -4.67 -7.57
N VAL A 107 -1.75 -5.31 -6.60
CA VAL A 107 -2.23 -5.35 -5.22
C VAL A 107 -1.24 -4.60 -4.35
N ALA A 108 -1.67 -3.50 -3.78
CA ALA A 108 -0.93 -2.74 -2.78
C ALA A 108 -1.72 -2.69 -1.48
N GLY A 109 -1.03 -2.50 -0.36
CA GLY A 109 -1.66 -2.33 0.94
C GLY A 109 -2.33 -0.96 1.06
N CYS A 110 -1.88 -0.18 2.04
CA CYS A 110 -2.37 1.19 2.24
C CYS A 110 -1.80 2.19 1.23
N ALA A 111 -0.77 1.84 0.48
CA ALA A 111 -0.08 2.71 -0.47
C ALA A 111 0.48 3.99 0.19
N HIS A 112 1.21 3.84 1.29
CA HIS A 112 1.84 4.95 2.02
C HIS A 112 2.83 5.73 1.14
N ASN A 113 3.47 5.06 0.18
CA ASN A 113 4.35 5.68 -0.81
C ASN A 113 3.58 6.44 -1.92
N GLY A 114 2.25 6.50 -1.84
CA GLY A 114 1.38 7.12 -2.82
C GLY A 114 1.03 6.20 -3.98
N ILE A 115 -0.28 5.94 -4.15
CA ILE A 115 -0.77 4.99 -5.18
C ILE A 115 -0.32 5.38 -6.60
N ALA A 116 -0.25 6.66 -6.91
CA ALA A 116 0.19 7.10 -8.23
C ALA A 116 1.68 6.81 -8.48
N ALA A 117 2.54 6.99 -7.48
CA ALA A 117 3.96 6.64 -7.57
C ALA A 117 4.18 5.11 -7.68
N ILE A 118 3.37 4.32 -6.97
CA ILE A 118 3.39 2.85 -7.08
C ILE A 118 2.96 2.41 -8.48
N LEU A 119 1.97 3.07 -9.09
CA LEU A 119 1.55 2.82 -10.47
C LEU A 119 2.62 3.18 -11.49
N ASP A 120 3.33 4.28 -11.30
CA ASP A 120 4.46 4.66 -12.14
C ASP A 120 5.55 3.57 -12.09
N ARG A 121 5.88 3.06 -10.89
CA ARG A 121 6.82 1.96 -10.73
C ARG A 121 6.32 0.66 -11.36
N PHE A 122 5.05 0.32 -11.17
CA PHE A 122 4.43 -0.82 -11.85
C PHE A 122 4.62 -0.75 -13.36
N ARG A 123 4.37 0.44 -13.96
CA ARG A 123 4.51 0.66 -15.39
C ARG A 123 5.96 0.54 -15.87
N GLU A 124 6.93 0.93 -15.07
CA GLU A 124 8.35 0.71 -15.38
C GLU A 124 8.69 -0.79 -15.43
N ILE A 125 8.14 -1.59 -14.50
CA ILE A 125 8.38 -3.04 -14.44
C ILE A 125 7.66 -3.78 -15.57
N GLU A 126 6.38 -3.46 -15.83
CA GLU A 126 5.52 -4.22 -16.76
C GLU A 126 5.46 -3.63 -18.18
N GLY A 127 5.99 -2.43 -18.40
CA GLY A 127 5.89 -1.72 -19.68
C GLY A 127 4.47 -1.24 -20.04
N ARG A 128 3.49 -1.45 -19.14
CA ARG A 128 2.07 -1.11 -19.33
C ARG A 128 1.38 -0.82 -18.01
N SER A 129 0.21 -0.19 -18.07
CA SER A 129 -0.64 -0.03 -16.87
C SER A 129 -1.29 -1.34 -16.46
N PRO A 130 -1.65 -1.54 -15.17
CA PRO A 130 -2.46 -2.67 -14.74
C PRO A 130 -3.88 -2.58 -15.31
N ASP A 131 -4.55 -3.72 -15.45
CA ASP A 131 -5.97 -3.79 -15.79
C ASP A 131 -6.83 -3.46 -14.56
N ALA A 132 -6.40 -3.91 -13.37
CA ALA A 132 -7.03 -3.54 -12.11
C ALA A 132 -6.02 -3.31 -10.99
N VAL A 133 -6.43 -2.47 -10.03
CA VAL A 133 -5.69 -2.11 -8.82
C VAL A 133 -6.56 -2.40 -7.61
N LEU A 134 -6.00 -3.12 -6.64
CA LEU A 134 -6.60 -3.37 -5.33
C LEU A 134 -5.71 -2.72 -4.27
N SER A 135 -6.17 -1.62 -3.66
CA SER A 135 -5.33 -0.85 -2.73
C SER A 135 -6.16 0.08 -1.86
N GLY A 136 -5.72 0.34 -0.64
CA GLY A 136 -6.04 1.59 0.06
C GLY A 136 -5.21 2.72 -0.51
N PHE A 137 -5.72 3.96 -0.47
CA PHE A 137 -5.00 5.12 -1.02
C PHE A 137 -4.42 6.03 0.07
N HIS A 138 -4.54 5.61 1.31
CA HIS A 138 -4.04 6.31 2.50
C HIS A 138 -4.42 7.80 2.55
N LEU A 139 -5.65 8.13 2.16
CA LEU A 139 -6.18 9.50 2.13
C LEU A 139 -6.89 9.89 3.43
N SER A 140 -7.13 8.92 4.31
CA SER A 140 -7.67 9.10 5.65
C SER A 140 -6.92 8.21 6.65
N GLY A 141 -6.81 8.64 7.90
CA GLY A 141 -6.14 7.86 8.93
C GLY A 141 -6.25 8.52 10.31
N PRO A 142 -5.73 7.88 11.38
CA PRO A 142 -5.64 8.49 12.68
C PRO A 142 -4.91 9.84 12.59
N GLY A 143 -5.49 10.89 13.18
CA GLY A 143 -4.95 12.25 13.10
C GLY A 143 -5.34 13.04 11.84
N THR A 144 -6.04 12.44 10.89
CA THR A 144 -6.62 13.13 9.73
C THR A 144 -8.15 12.96 9.76
N SER A 145 -8.84 13.80 10.51
CA SER A 145 -10.31 13.79 10.56
C SER A 145 -10.97 14.46 9.34
N ALA A 146 -10.21 15.17 8.55
CA ALA A 146 -10.68 15.84 7.33
C ALA A 146 -10.29 15.07 6.08
N ALA A 147 -11.21 14.99 5.12
CA ALA A 147 -10.88 14.55 3.77
C ALA A 147 -9.79 15.44 3.18
N PRO A 148 -8.94 14.91 2.27
CA PRO A 148 -7.99 15.72 1.53
C PRO A 148 -8.72 16.87 0.81
N PRO A 149 -8.04 18.02 0.59
CA PRO A 149 -8.60 19.11 -0.21
C PRO A 149 -9.01 18.62 -1.60
N ASP A 150 -10.08 19.19 -2.15
CA ASP A 150 -10.60 18.81 -3.48
C ASP A 150 -9.55 18.93 -4.58
N GLU A 151 -8.67 19.92 -4.49
CA GLU A 151 -7.55 20.09 -5.40
C GLU A 151 -6.60 18.89 -5.38
N ALA A 152 -6.29 18.35 -4.20
CA ALA A 152 -5.43 17.18 -4.05
C ALA A 152 -6.10 15.92 -4.64
N LEU A 153 -7.42 15.75 -4.42
CA LEU A 153 -8.18 14.64 -5.00
C LEU A 153 -8.28 14.77 -6.53
N SER A 154 -8.45 15.97 -7.03
CA SER A 154 -8.48 16.25 -8.47
C SER A 154 -7.12 15.98 -9.13
N ALA A 155 -6.02 16.38 -8.49
CA ALA A 155 -4.67 16.08 -8.95
C ALA A 155 -4.39 14.56 -8.95
N LEU A 156 -4.79 13.85 -7.89
CA LEU A 156 -4.68 12.39 -7.85
C LEU A 156 -5.51 11.74 -8.96
N ALA A 157 -6.77 12.14 -9.14
CA ALA A 157 -7.63 11.61 -10.18
C ALA A 157 -7.05 11.82 -11.58
N ALA A 158 -6.44 12.97 -11.85
CA ALA A 158 -5.76 13.24 -13.11
C ALA A 158 -4.61 12.26 -13.36
N ARG A 159 -3.79 11.96 -12.34
CA ARG A 159 -2.73 10.95 -12.44
C ARG A 159 -3.30 9.55 -12.66
N LEU A 160 -4.30 9.15 -11.89
CA LEU A 160 -4.97 7.86 -12.03
C LEU A 160 -5.62 7.70 -13.41
N SER A 161 -6.14 8.78 -14.00
CA SER A 161 -6.78 8.75 -15.30
C SER A 161 -5.81 8.42 -16.44
N ALA A 162 -4.51 8.69 -16.26
CA ALA A 162 -3.46 8.35 -17.22
C ALA A 162 -3.20 6.84 -17.35
N HIS A 163 -3.67 6.05 -16.38
CA HIS A 163 -3.64 4.59 -16.42
C HIS A 163 -5.02 4.05 -16.80
N HIS A 164 -5.08 3.05 -17.68
CA HIS A 164 -6.35 2.43 -18.11
C HIS A 164 -6.81 1.33 -17.14
N ALA A 165 -6.73 1.58 -15.83
CA ALA A 165 -7.07 0.63 -14.79
C ALA A 165 -8.45 0.86 -14.20
N THR A 166 -9.06 -0.21 -13.65
CA THR A 166 -10.16 -0.12 -12.69
C THR A 166 -9.56 -0.16 -11.28
N TYR A 167 -10.04 0.71 -10.39
CA TYR A 167 -9.51 0.86 -9.05
C TYR A 167 -10.49 0.33 -8.02
N TYR A 168 -10.13 -0.71 -7.30
CA TYR A 168 -10.86 -1.21 -6.14
C TYR A 168 -10.18 -0.70 -4.88
N THR A 169 -10.83 0.22 -4.17
CA THR A 169 -10.25 0.90 -3.01
C THR A 169 -11.24 1.00 -1.85
N GLY A 170 -10.71 1.16 -0.66
CA GLY A 170 -11.46 1.24 0.59
C GLY A 170 -10.53 1.47 1.78
N HIS A 171 -10.91 1.00 2.98
CA HIS A 171 -10.10 1.07 4.19
C HIS A 171 -9.57 2.49 4.46
N CYS A 172 -8.29 2.74 4.31
CA CYS A 172 -7.64 4.03 4.56
C CYS A 172 -7.85 5.08 3.46
N THR A 173 -8.60 4.79 2.40
CA THR A 173 -9.03 5.81 1.43
C THR A 173 -10.03 6.77 2.06
N GLY A 174 -10.90 6.27 2.93
CA GLY A 174 -11.98 7.03 3.53
C GLY A 174 -13.16 7.24 2.59
N GLN A 175 -14.36 7.32 3.17
CA GLN A 175 -15.61 7.36 2.40
C GLN A 175 -15.73 8.61 1.52
N SER A 176 -15.45 9.78 2.06
CA SER A 176 -15.58 11.05 1.31
C SER A 176 -14.59 11.15 0.16
N ALA A 177 -13.35 10.68 0.35
CA ALA A 177 -12.36 10.65 -0.72
C ALA A 177 -12.75 9.63 -1.81
N TYR A 178 -13.28 8.46 -1.42
CA TYR A 178 -13.80 7.47 -2.35
C TYR A 178 -14.95 8.02 -3.22
N GLU A 179 -15.92 8.67 -2.60
CA GLU A 179 -17.06 9.28 -3.29
C GLU A 179 -16.59 10.33 -4.30
N ARG A 180 -15.71 11.23 -3.86
CA ARG A 180 -15.17 12.27 -4.73
C ARG A 180 -14.34 11.71 -5.89
N LEU A 181 -13.47 10.74 -5.64
CA LEU A 181 -12.73 10.06 -6.71
C LEU A 181 -13.65 9.31 -7.67
N SER A 182 -14.76 8.75 -7.19
CA SER A 182 -15.75 8.08 -8.04
C SER A 182 -16.45 9.05 -9.00
N GLU A 183 -16.70 10.28 -8.57
CA GLU A 183 -17.21 11.35 -9.44
C GLU A 183 -16.17 11.77 -10.50
N LEU A 184 -14.89 11.87 -10.10
CA LEU A 184 -13.81 12.30 -10.99
C LEU A 184 -13.35 11.20 -11.97
N LEU A 185 -13.58 9.94 -11.63
CA LEU A 185 -13.21 8.76 -12.43
C LEU A 185 -14.43 7.85 -12.68
N PRO A 186 -15.45 8.34 -13.38
CA PRO A 186 -16.71 7.62 -13.55
C PRO A 186 -16.51 6.26 -14.19
N GLY A 187 -17.12 5.24 -13.57
CA GLY A 187 -17.06 3.85 -14.05
C GLY A 187 -15.72 3.14 -13.79
N ARG A 188 -14.78 3.79 -13.11
CA ARG A 188 -13.44 3.23 -12.86
C ARG A 188 -13.13 2.98 -11.39
N MET A 189 -14.05 3.33 -10.50
CA MET A 189 -13.89 3.13 -9.06
C MET A 189 -14.84 2.04 -8.56
N GLY A 190 -14.32 1.08 -7.82
CA GLY A 190 -15.04 0.04 -7.12
C GLY A 190 -14.72 0.08 -5.62
N HIS A 191 -15.70 -0.22 -4.78
CA HIS A 191 -15.47 -0.29 -3.34
C HIS A 191 -14.87 -1.64 -2.96
N LEU A 192 -13.68 -1.62 -2.33
CA LEU A 192 -13.01 -2.82 -1.85
C LEU A 192 -13.56 -3.24 -0.48
N SER A 193 -14.19 -4.39 -0.43
CA SER A 193 -14.77 -4.95 0.81
C SER A 193 -14.51 -6.46 0.90
N ALA A 194 -14.59 -6.99 2.13
CA ALA A 194 -14.48 -8.43 2.34
C ALA A 194 -15.60 -9.16 1.59
N GLY A 195 -15.25 -10.23 0.88
CA GLY A 195 -16.18 -11.01 0.07
C GLY A 195 -16.42 -10.45 -1.34
N LEU A 196 -15.79 -9.35 -1.73
CA LEU A 196 -15.84 -8.88 -3.10
C LEU A 196 -15.28 -9.93 -4.06
N SER A 197 -16.00 -10.19 -5.13
CA SER A 197 -15.57 -11.02 -6.25
C SER A 197 -15.85 -10.27 -7.55
N PHE A 198 -14.91 -10.27 -8.47
CA PHE A 198 -15.04 -9.67 -9.79
C PHE A 198 -14.22 -10.45 -10.81
N SER A 199 -14.57 -10.30 -12.08
CA SER A 199 -13.82 -10.81 -13.24
C SER A 199 -13.52 -9.68 -14.19
N LEU A 200 -12.37 -9.73 -14.86
CA LEU A 200 -11.91 -8.75 -15.87
C LEU A 200 -11.80 -9.36 -17.24
#